data_87a86c9136d423519c959dcc8913cf78
#
_entry.id   87a86c9136d423519c959dcc8913cf78
#
_cell.length_a   1.000
_cell.length_b   1.000
_cell.length_c   1.000
_cell.angle_alpha   90.00
_cell.angle_beta   90.00
_cell.angle_gamma   90.00
#
_symmetry.space_group_name_H-M   'P 1'
#
loop_
_entity.id
_entity.type
_entity.pdbx_description
1 polymer ?
#
loop_
_entity_poly.entity_id
_entity_poly.type
_entity_poly.pdbx_seq_one_letter_code
_entity_poly.pdbx_strand_id
1 'polypeptide(L)'
;MKLYEKIRQIRQDVLKLNLKDFHKKLVEIFGDKALTYYSLCRLEKGYRADIRLKSLYQICTGLGVSLKELREGTEEEESKIVNIIKASERESNKYIYNEKASAKILSPRNIKFLAMELELAPGGATKEEEDPVDINRFEKLVIMLQGEMACHVGNEKHLIKKGDSLAFASNIPHHFENTSNTVKARCIIVQNPKSY
;
A
#
# COMPACT_ATOMS: atom_id res chain seq x y z
N MET A 1 -5.53 16.35 -15.61
CA MET A 1 -6.44 15.50 -16.44
C MET A 1 -6.64 14.18 -15.72
N LYS A 2 -7.86 13.66 -15.68
CA LYS A 2 -8.14 12.35 -15.04
C LYS A 2 -7.68 11.18 -15.91
N LEU A 3 -7.34 10.05 -15.32
CA LEU A 3 -6.84 8.88 -16.04
C LEU A 3 -7.80 8.39 -17.13
N TYR A 4 -9.11 8.38 -16.88
CA TYR A 4 -10.10 7.97 -17.86
C TYR A 4 -10.20 8.94 -19.06
N GLU A 5 -9.93 10.23 -18.84
CA GLU A 5 -9.86 11.23 -19.91
C GLU A 5 -8.62 11.01 -20.77
N LYS A 6 -7.47 10.67 -20.16
CA LYS A 6 -6.24 10.33 -20.87
C LYS A 6 -6.41 9.07 -21.74
N ILE A 7 -7.06 8.04 -21.19
CA ILE A 7 -7.38 6.81 -21.95
C ILE A 7 -8.21 7.15 -23.18
N ARG A 8 -9.27 7.96 -22.99
CA ARG A 8 -10.13 8.40 -24.10
C ARG A 8 -9.35 9.21 -25.12
N GLN A 9 -8.52 10.15 -24.67
CA GLN A 9 -7.70 10.99 -25.52
C GLN A 9 -6.76 10.17 -26.40
N ILE A 10 -5.98 9.25 -25.81
CA ILE A 10 -5.04 8.41 -26.57
C ILE A 10 -5.81 7.56 -27.59
N ARG A 11 -6.92 6.95 -27.19
CA ARG A 11 -7.74 6.14 -28.10
C ARG A 11 -8.28 6.96 -29.28
N GLN A 12 -8.83 8.16 -29.02
CA GLN A 12 -9.47 8.99 -30.05
C GLN A 12 -8.47 9.77 -30.89
N ASP A 13 -7.51 10.42 -30.23
CA ASP A 13 -6.66 11.42 -30.88
C ASP A 13 -5.38 10.80 -31.47
N VAL A 14 -4.83 9.78 -30.83
CA VAL A 14 -3.62 9.09 -31.31
C VAL A 14 -3.98 7.90 -32.17
N LEU A 15 -4.80 6.97 -31.66
CA LEU A 15 -5.14 5.76 -32.40
C LEU A 15 -6.30 5.94 -33.42
N LYS A 16 -7.03 7.05 -33.35
CA LYS A 16 -8.21 7.33 -34.18
C LYS A 16 -9.29 6.24 -34.13
N LEU A 17 -9.37 5.52 -32.99
CA LEU A 17 -10.33 4.42 -32.77
C LEU A 17 -11.58 4.93 -32.07
N ASN A 18 -12.77 4.51 -32.51
CA ASN A 18 -13.95 4.59 -31.66
C ASN A 18 -13.92 3.50 -30.58
N LEU A 19 -14.82 3.57 -29.60
CA LEU A 19 -14.79 2.65 -28.46
C LEU A 19 -15.10 1.19 -28.85
N LYS A 20 -15.94 1.00 -29.89
CA LYS A 20 -16.30 -0.32 -30.39
C LYS A 20 -15.11 -1.00 -31.08
N ASP A 21 -14.37 -0.26 -31.90
CA ASP A 21 -13.17 -0.77 -32.57
C ASP A 21 -12.03 -1.03 -31.57
N PHE A 22 -11.90 -0.18 -30.56
CA PHE A 22 -10.94 -0.42 -29.47
C PHE A 22 -11.30 -1.70 -28.68
N HIS A 23 -12.58 -1.92 -28.38
CA HIS A 23 -13.03 -3.17 -27.76
C HIS A 23 -12.71 -4.38 -28.64
N LYS A 24 -12.98 -4.30 -29.96
CA LYS A 24 -12.65 -5.37 -30.92
C LYS A 24 -11.15 -5.71 -30.88
N LYS A 25 -10.29 -4.69 -30.89
CA LYS A 25 -8.84 -4.86 -30.74
C LYS A 25 -8.47 -5.58 -29.43
N LEU A 26 -9.11 -5.25 -28.31
CA LEU A 26 -8.87 -5.96 -27.06
C LEU A 26 -9.31 -7.42 -27.10
N VAL A 27 -10.43 -7.71 -27.76
CA VAL A 27 -10.90 -9.10 -27.95
C VAL A 27 -9.94 -9.89 -28.85
N GLU A 28 -9.38 -9.29 -29.89
CA GLU A 28 -8.35 -9.91 -30.73
C GLU A 28 -7.08 -10.27 -29.93
N ILE A 29 -6.68 -9.42 -28.96
CA ILE A 29 -5.47 -9.65 -28.16
C ILE A 29 -5.73 -10.63 -27.00
N PHE A 30 -6.87 -10.52 -26.29
CA PHE A 30 -7.11 -11.21 -25.02
C PHE A 30 -8.21 -12.28 -25.07
N GLY A 31 -8.87 -12.45 -26.22
CA GLY A 31 -9.97 -13.41 -26.42
C GLY A 31 -11.09 -13.20 -25.40
N ASP A 32 -11.60 -14.28 -24.85
CA ASP A 32 -12.69 -14.29 -23.86
C ASP A 32 -12.35 -13.60 -22.55
N LYS A 33 -11.06 -13.32 -22.30
CA LYS A 33 -10.59 -12.62 -21.11
C LYS A 33 -10.53 -11.11 -21.27
N ALA A 34 -10.91 -10.59 -22.46
CA ALA A 34 -10.92 -9.15 -22.72
C ALA A 34 -11.91 -8.40 -21.82
N LEU A 35 -11.60 -7.14 -21.56
CA LEU A 35 -12.56 -6.23 -20.93
C LEU A 35 -13.81 -6.12 -21.79
N THR A 36 -14.97 -6.27 -21.16
CA THR A 36 -16.25 -6.13 -21.86
C THR A 36 -16.46 -4.70 -22.36
N TYR A 37 -17.19 -4.54 -23.46
CA TYR A 37 -17.57 -3.23 -23.98
C TYR A 37 -18.24 -2.34 -22.92
N TYR A 38 -19.12 -2.92 -22.11
CA TYR A 38 -19.78 -2.22 -21.00
C TYR A 38 -18.79 -1.71 -19.95
N SER A 39 -17.78 -2.52 -19.62
CA SER A 39 -16.72 -2.10 -18.69
C SER A 39 -15.90 -0.94 -19.22
N LEU A 40 -15.56 -0.95 -20.50
CA LEU A 40 -14.89 0.16 -21.18
C LEU A 40 -15.72 1.44 -21.19
N CYS A 41 -17.02 1.34 -21.52
CA CYS A 41 -17.95 2.47 -21.47
C CYS A 41 -18.00 3.12 -20.08
N ARG A 42 -18.12 2.31 -19.03
CA ARG A 42 -18.15 2.82 -17.64
C ARG A 42 -16.83 3.47 -17.23
N LEU A 43 -15.73 2.89 -17.67
CA LEU A 43 -14.40 3.41 -17.38
C LEU A 43 -14.21 4.79 -18.01
N GLU A 44 -14.47 4.94 -19.30
CA GLU A 44 -14.29 6.23 -20.00
C GLU A 44 -15.32 7.31 -19.59
N LYS A 45 -16.41 6.92 -18.95
CA LYS A 45 -17.37 7.85 -18.32
C LYS A 45 -16.98 8.25 -16.90
N GLY A 46 -15.89 7.70 -16.35
CA GLY A 46 -15.43 7.99 -15.00
C GLY A 46 -16.30 7.39 -13.88
N TYR A 47 -17.17 6.39 -14.19
CA TYR A 47 -18.02 5.74 -13.20
C TYR A 47 -17.26 4.77 -12.26
N ARG A 48 -15.96 4.58 -12.47
CA ARG A 48 -15.09 3.79 -11.59
C ARG A 48 -13.93 4.65 -11.14
N ALA A 49 -13.84 4.90 -9.85
CA ALA A 49 -12.71 5.58 -9.23
C ALA A 49 -11.45 4.70 -9.24
N ASP A 50 -11.62 3.37 -9.05
CA ASP A 50 -10.49 2.42 -9.00
C ASP A 50 -10.54 1.46 -10.21
N ILE A 51 -9.49 1.50 -11.02
CA ILE A 51 -9.30 0.57 -12.13
C ILE A 51 -8.40 -0.56 -11.65
N ARG A 52 -8.90 -1.80 -11.71
CA ARG A 52 -8.10 -2.99 -11.35
C ARG A 52 -6.85 -3.09 -12.24
N LEU A 53 -5.71 -3.51 -11.65
CA LEU A 53 -4.43 -3.64 -12.35
C LEU A 53 -4.55 -4.47 -13.64
N LYS A 54 -5.29 -5.58 -13.62
CA LYS A 54 -5.57 -6.40 -14.80
C LYS A 54 -6.25 -5.62 -15.92
N SER A 55 -7.20 -4.74 -15.57
CA SER A 55 -7.90 -3.89 -16.55
C SER A 55 -6.97 -2.82 -17.13
N LEU A 56 -6.14 -2.20 -16.27
CA LEU A 56 -5.12 -1.25 -16.69
C LEU A 56 -4.12 -1.89 -17.67
N TYR A 57 -3.64 -3.10 -17.36
CA TYR A 57 -2.75 -3.84 -18.24
C TYR A 57 -3.36 -4.04 -19.64
N GLN A 58 -4.62 -4.50 -19.73
CA GLN A 58 -5.28 -4.68 -21.00
C GLN A 58 -5.44 -3.36 -21.78
N ILE A 59 -5.78 -2.28 -21.07
CA ILE A 59 -5.90 -0.95 -21.67
C ILE A 59 -4.55 -0.48 -22.20
N CYS A 60 -3.50 -0.55 -21.43
CA CYS A 60 -2.13 -0.17 -21.84
C CYS A 60 -1.70 -0.95 -23.09
N THR A 61 -1.90 -2.28 -23.08
CA THR A 61 -1.58 -3.15 -24.22
C THR A 61 -2.38 -2.76 -25.45
N GLY A 62 -3.69 -2.54 -25.30
CA GLY A 62 -4.57 -2.13 -26.41
C GLY A 62 -4.22 -0.75 -26.98
N LEU A 63 -3.82 0.19 -26.12
CA LEU A 63 -3.38 1.53 -26.53
C LEU A 63 -1.94 1.56 -27.06
N GLY A 64 -1.13 0.52 -26.79
CA GLY A 64 0.28 0.49 -27.17
C GLY A 64 1.16 1.42 -26.34
N VAL A 65 0.78 1.67 -25.09
CA VAL A 65 1.52 2.54 -24.16
C VAL A 65 1.88 1.78 -22.89
N SER A 66 2.95 2.22 -22.23
CA SER A 66 3.28 1.75 -20.88
C SER A 66 2.34 2.36 -19.83
N LEU A 67 2.26 1.75 -18.65
CA LEU A 67 1.50 2.32 -17.53
C LEU A 67 2.03 3.69 -17.12
N LYS A 68 3.34 3.91 -17.23
CA LYS A 68 3.99 5.19 -16.96
C LYS A 68 3.50 6.27 -17.92
N GLU A 69 3.56 6.02 -19.23
CA GLU A 69 3.06 6.95 -20.27
C GLU A 69 1.57 7.22 -20.13
N LEU A 70 0.77 6.21 -19.77
CA LEU A 70 -0.66 6.38 -19.55
C LEU A 70 -0.97 7.32 -18.37
N ARG A 71 -0.16 7.29 -17.33
CA ARG A 71 -0.32 8.14 -16.13
C ARG A 71 0.31 9.53 -16.27
N GLU A 72 1.23 9.70 -17.19
CA GLU A 72 1.93 10.97 -17.41
C GLU A 72 0.95 12.12 -17.66
N GLY A 73 1.07 13.21 -16.89
CA GLY A 73 0.17 14.37 -16.93
C GLY A 73 -1.26 14.12 -16.45
N THR A 74 -1.50 12.99 -15.73
CA THR A 74 -2.77 12.77 -15.04
C THR A 74 -2.68 13.20 -13.57
N GLU A 75 -3.84 13.47 -12.94
CA GLU A 75 -3.93 13.77 -11.51
C GLU A 75 -3.36 12.63 -10.62
N GLU A 76 -3.28 11.42 -11.16
CA GLU A 76 -2.68 10.27 -10.48
C GLU A 76 -1.15 10.28 -10.52
N GLU A 77 -0.54 10.93 -11.52
CA GLU A 77 0.91 11.14 -11.57
C GLU A 77 1.33 12.31 -10.68
N GLU A 78 0.49 13.33 -10.56
CA GLU A 78 0.61 14.38 -9.55
C GLU A 78 0.36 13.85 -8.13
N SER A 79 0.63 12.54 -7.91
CA SER A 79 0.74 11.99 -6.55
C SER A 79 1.70 12.92 -5.82
N LYS A 80 1.15 13.73 -4.92
CA LYS A 80 1.81 14.82 -4.22
C LYS A 80 3.23 14.41 -3.88
N ILE A 81 4.24 15.08 -4.47
CA ILE A 81 5.66 14.89 -4.14
C ILE A 81 5.84 15.03 -2.61
N VAL A 82 4.97 15.82 -1.99
CA VAL A 82 4.91 16.00 -0.54
C VAL A 82 3.53 15.57 -0.03
N ASN A 83 3.50 14.62 0.89
CA ASN A 83 2.28 14.17 1.57
C ASN A 83 2.40 14.54 3.05
N ILE A 84 1.43 15.26 3.58
CA ILE A 84 1.33 15.61 5.00
C ILE A 84 0.11 14.89 5.58
N ILE A 85 0.34 14.04 6.59
CA ILE A 85 -0.72 13.47 7.42
C ILE A 85 -0.70 14.19 8.75
N LYS A 86 -1.73 14.98 9.00
CA LYS A 86 -1.85 15.73 10.27
C LYS A 86 -2.10 14.77 11.43
N ALA A 87 -1.60 15.14 12.62
CA ALA A 87 -1.78 14.32 13.83
C ALA A 87 -3.26 14.04 14.12
N SER A 88 -4.16 15.01 13.85
CA SER A 88 -5.61 14.86 14.01
C SER A 88 -6.25 13.82 13.09
N GLU A 89 -5.61 13.51 11.95
CA GLU A 89 -6.12 12.54 10.98
C GLU A 89 -5.69 11.10 11.31
N ARG A 90 -4.71 10.91 12.21
CA ARG A 90 -4.14 9.61 12.54
C ARG A 90 -5.10 8.72 13.32
N GLU A 91 -6.03 9.28 14.09
CA GLU A 91 -7.01 8.50 14.86
C GLU A 91 -8.00 7.76 13.96
N SER A 92 -8.34 8.31 12.79
CA SER A 92 -9.20 7.66 11.80
C SER A 92 -8.50 6.51 11.05
N ASN A 93 -7.15 6.47 11.10
CA ASN A 93 -6.31 5.46 10.46
C ASN A 93 -5.66 4.53 11.52
N LYS A 94 -6.39 4.20 12.57
CA LYS A 94 -5.93 3.34 13.64
C LYS A 94 -6.25 1.87 13.32
N TYR A 95 -5.25 1.01 13.44
CA TYR A 95 -5.38 -0.44 13.42
C TYR A 95 -5.37 -0.98 14.86
N ILE A 96 -6.34 -1.80 15.21
CA ILE A 96 -6.46 -2.39 16.55
C ILE A 96 -6.10 -3.87 16.46
N TYR A 97 -5.00 -4.25 17.08
CA TYR A 97 -4.60 -5.66 17.23
C TYR A 97 -5.47 -6.38 18.27
N ASN A 98 -5.65 -5.73 19.43
CA ASN A 98 -6.46 -6.17 20.55
C ASN A 98 -6.70 -5.01 21.53
N GLU A 99 -7.29 -5.25 22.69
CA GLU A 99 -7.59 -4.23 23.70
C GLU A 99 -6.35 -3.51 24.24
N LYS A 100 -5.17 -4.15 24.20
CA LYS A 100 -3.91 -3.63 24.75
C LYS A 100 -2.89 -3.23 23.68
N ALA A 101 -3.17 -3.44 22.39
CA ALA A 101 -2.25 -3.18 21.30
C ALA A 101 -2.94 -2.49 20.12
N SER A 102 -2.41 -1.38 19.67
CA SER A 102 -2.92 -0.65 18.51
C SER A 102 -1.81 0.09 17.78
N ALA A 103 -2.00 0.32 16.47
CA ALA A 103 -1.08 1.08 15.66
C ALA A 103 -1.81 2.21 14.91
N LYS A 104 -1.16 3.37 14.78
CA LYS A 104 -1.62 4.51 13.96
C LYS A 104 -0.77 4.56 12.70
N ILE A 105 -1.42 4.55 11.54
CA ILE A 105 -0.72 4.63 10.25
C ILE A 105 -0.18 6.05 10.06
N LEU A 106 1.11 6.18 9.82
CA LEU A 106 1.82 7.44 9.62
C LEU A 106 2.12 7.71 8.15
N SER A 107 2.17 6.67 7.33
CA SER A 107 2.51 6.78 5.92
C SER A 107 1.28 6.96 5.04
N PRO A 108 1.33 7.78 4.00
CA PRO A 108 0.27 7.86 3.00
C PRO A 108 0.19 6.58 2.18
N ARG A 109 -0.97 6.36 1.54
CA ARG A 109 -1.22 5.11 0.78
C ARG A 109 -0.35 4.97 -0.48
N ASN A 110 0.10 6.07 -1.04
CA ASN A 110 0.80 6.13 -2.34
C ASN A 110 2.33 6.01 -2.27
N ILE A 111 2.91 5.74 -1.11
CA ILE A 111 4.36 5.50 -0.96
C ILE A 111 4.70 4.02 -0.83
N LYS A 112 5.96 3.65 -1.08
CA LYS A 112 6.42 2.26 -1.16
C LYS A 112 6.64 1.58 0.20
N PHE A 113 6.71 2.34 1.27
CA PHE A 113 6.89 1.82 2.62
C PHE A 113 5.65 2.06 3.48
N LEU A 114 5.47 1.25 4.50
CA LEU A 114 4.49 1.46 5.57
C LEU A 114 5.22 2.00 6.79
N ALA A 115 4.77 3.13 7.32
CA ALA A 115 5.19 3.62 8.63
C ALA A 115 3.99 3.65 9.57
N MET A 116 4.17 3.14 10.79
CA MET A 116 3.13 3.14 11.81
C MET A 116 3.73 3.44 13.18
N GLU A 117 2.95 4.03 14.05
CA GLU A 117 3.24 4.16 15.47
C GLU A 117 2.47 3.07 16.23
N LEU A 118 3.19 2.09 16.75
CA LEU A 118 2.65 1.04 17.61
C LEU A 118 2.62 1.53 19.06
N GLU A 119 1.49 1.35 19.72
CA GLU A 119 1.31 1.57 21.15
C GLU A 119 0.86 0.27 21.81
N LEU A 120 1.60 -0.16 22.83
CA LEU A 120 1.28 -1.30 23.68
C LEU A 120 1.01 -0.81 25.11
N ALA A 121 -0.18 -1.08 25.62
CA ALA A 121 -0.49 -0.88 27.03
C ALA A 121 0.36 -1.79 27.92
N PRO A 122 0.43 -1.58 29.24
CA PRO A 122 1.13 -2.46 30.15
C PRO A 122 0.71 -3.93 29.99
N GLY A 123 1.70 -4.82 29.81
CA GLY A 123 1.48 -6.25 29.54
C GLY A 123 0.74 -6.54 28.22
N GLY A 124 0.72 -5.59 27.28
CA GLY A 124 0.13 -5.79 25.96
C GLY A 124 1.12 -6.42 24.98
N ALA A 125 0.60 -7.17 24.01
CA ALA A 125 1.39 -7.77 22.94
C ALA A 125 0.62 -7.73 21.62
N THR A 126 1.33 -7.70 20.50
CA THR A 126 0.74 -7.94 19.17
C THR A 126 0.50 -9.44 18.98
N LYS A 127 -0.26 -9.78 17.94
CA LYS A 127 -0.28 -11.15 17.43
C LYS A 127 1.05 -11.44 16.73
N GLU A 128 1.37 -12.72 16.60
CA GLU A 128 2.48 -13.15 15.76
C GLU A 128 2.13 -12.88 14.28
N GLU A 129 3.06 -12.28 13.58
CA GLU A 129 2.97 -11.93 12.16
C GLU A 129 4.18 -12.50 11.41
N GLU A 130 3.97 -12.80 10.14
CA GLU A 130 5.01 -13.21 9.20
C GLU A 130 4.69 -12.61 7.84
N ASP A 131 5.59 -11.82 7.30
CA ASP A 131 5.41 -11.26 5.95
C ASP A 131 5.74 -12.33 4.87
N PRO A 132 5.09 -12.26 3.70
CA PRO A 132 5.32 -13.26 2.65
C PRO A 132 6.79 -13.34 2.22
N VAL A 133 7.24 -14.55 1.89
CA VAL A 133 8.50 -14.75 1.18
C VAL A 133 8.26 -14.41 -0.29
N ASP A 134 8.73 -13.25 -0.72
CA ASP A 134 8.63 -12.76 -2.10
C ASP A 134 10.03 -12.42 -2.64
N ILE A 135 10.10 -12.13 -3.93
CA ILE A 135 11.30 -11.59 -4.62
C ILE A 135 11.82 -10.33 -3.89
N ASN A 136 10.91 -9.55 -3.31
CA ASN A 136 11.25 -8.43 -2.46
C ASN A 136 11.44 -8.93 -1.01
N ARG A 137 12.62 -8.72 -0.47
CA ARG A 137 12.88 -8.98 0.94
C ARG A 137 12.14 -7.97 1.79
N PHE A 138 11.16 -8.46 2.57
CA PHE A 138 10.46 -7.62 3.54
C PHE A 138 11.35 -7.36 4.75
N GLU A 139 11.47 -6.10 5.12
CA GLU A 139 12.28 -5.65 6.26
C GLU A 139 11.47 -4.69 7.12
N LYS A 140 11.65 -4.82 8.43
CA LYS A 140 11.09 -3.89 9.42
C LYS A 140 12.22 -3.20 10.18
N LEU A 141 12.07 -1.89 10.36
CA LEU A 141 12.86 -1.08 11.28
C LEU A 141 11.94 -0.61 12.40
N VAL A 142 12.31 -0.89 13.64
CA VAL A 142 11.62 -0.49 14.86
C VAL A 142 12.45 0.55 15.57
N ILE A 143 11.85 1.69 15.95
CA ILE A 143 12.51 2.78 16.68
C ILE A 143 11.71 3.05 17.96
N MET A 144 12.29 2.82 19.12
CA MET A 144 11.62 3.02 20.40
C MET A 144 11.51 4.49 20.80
N LEU A 145 10.28 4.93 21.05
CA LEU A 145 9.97 6.30 21.47
C LEU A 145 9.76 6.42 22.98
N GLN A 146 9.17 5.39 23.60
CA GLN A 146 8.80 5.41 25.03
C GLN A 146 8.74 3.99 25.59
N GLY A 147 9.17 3.84 26.84
CA GLY A 147 9.13 2.57 27.56
C GLY A 147 10.19 1.59 27.08
N GLU A 148 9.88 0.31 27.25
CA GLU A 148 10.70 -0.84 26.89
C GLU A 148 9.81 -1.88 26.22
N MET A 149 10.34 -2.59 25.25
CA MET A 149 9.59 -3.58 24.48
C MET A 149 10.47 -4.79 24.16
N ALA A 150 9.94 -5.98 24.31
CA ALA A 150 10.53 -7.18 23.76
C ALA A 150 10.06 -7.38 22.31
N CYS A 151 11.02 -7.50 21.42
CA CYS A 151 10.80 -7.90 20.04
C CYS A 151 11.18 -9.38 19.91
N HIS A 152 10.20 -10.23 19.63
CA HIS A 152 10.41 -11.64 19.33
C HIS A 152 10.56 -11.80 17.84
N VAL A 153 11.67 -12.37 17.37
CA VAL A 153 11.95 -12.61 15.94
C VAL A 153 12.46 -14.04 15.78
N GLY A 154 11.65 -14.93 15.24
CA GLY A 154 11.92 -16.36 15.26
C GLY A 154 12.07 -16.87 16.69
N ASN A 155 13.21 -17.50 16.98
CA ASN A 155 13.53 -18.03 18.32
C ASN A 155 14.26 -17.01 19.23
N GLU A 156 14.48 -15.80 18.77
CA GLU A 156 15.24 -14.79 19.52
C GLU A 156 14.32 -13.76 20.16
N LYS A 157 14.69 -13.31 21.38
CA LYS A 157 14.02 -12.23 22.10
C LYS A 157 15.01 -11.08 22.30
N HIS A 158 14.69 -9.94 21.73
CA HIS A 158 15.48 -8.71 21.82
C HIS A 158 14.75 -7.68 22.65
N LEU A 159 15.36 -7.21 23.72
CA LEU A 159 14.82 -6.14 24.55
C LEU A 159 15.36 -4.81 24.06
N ILE A 160 14.46 -3.88 23.67
CA ILE A 160 14.80 -2.55 23.21
C ILE A 160 14.13 -1.49 24.07
N LYS A 161 14.87 -0.40 24.35
CA LYS A 161 14.46 0.71 25.22
C LYS A 161 14.37 2.00 24.44
N LYS A 162 13.79 3.02 25.07
CA LYS A 162 13.69 4.34 24.47
C LYS A 162 15.04 4.80 23.88
N GLY A 163 15.02 5.14 22.58
CA GLY A 163 16.18 5.58 21.81
C GLY A 163 16.86 4.46 21.03
N ASP A 164 16.61 3.20 21.36
CA ASP A 164 17.15 2.07 20.62
C ASP A 164 16.40 1.86 19.30
N SER A 165 17.05 1.19 18.36
CA SER A 165 16.44 0.72 17.13
C SER A 165 16.84 -0.73 16.83
N LEU A 166 15.92 -1.48 16.22
CA LEU A 166 16.10 -2.86 15.77
C LEU A 166 15.64 -2.96 14.33
N ALA A 167 16.42 -3.62 13.47
CA ALA A 167 16.02 -3.96 12.12
C ALA A 167 16.13 -5.46 11.87
N PHE A 168 15.15 -6.03 11.18
CA PHE A 168 15.12 -7.46 10.88
C PHE A 168 14.35 -7.76 9.59
N ALA A 169 14.62 -8.95 9.01
CA ALA A 169 13.87 -9.49 7.90
C ALA A 169 12.51 -10.01 8.41
N SER A 170 11.41 -9.41 8.00
CA SER A 170 10.09 -9.66 8.59
C SER A 170 9.33 -10.84 7.96
N ASN A 171 9.95 -11.57 7.04
CA ASN A 171 9.50 -12.89 6.59
C ASN A 171 9.84 -14.02 7.58
N ILE A 172 10.18 -13.69 8.81
CA ILE A 172 10.36 -14.57 9.95
C ILE A 172 9.22 -14.30 10.92
N PRO A 173 8.60 -15.31 11.55
CA PRO A 173 7.56 -15.10 12.57
C PRO A 173 8.04 -14.13 13.64
N HIS A 174 7.26 -13.09 13.93
CA HIS A 174 7.65 -12.06 14.89
C HIS A 174 6.44 -11.42 15.56
N HIS A 175 6.64 -10.96 16.80
CA HIS A 175 5.67 -10.19 17.55
C HIS A 175 6.37 -9.26 18.54
N PHE A 176 5.59 -8.32 19.08
CA PHE A 176 6.06 -7.31 20.03
C PHE A 176 5.31 -7.43 21.35
N GLU A 177 6.02 -7.31 22.45
CA GLU A 177 5.49 -7.44 23.81
C GLU A 177 5.97 -6.29 24.69
N ASN A 178 5.05 -5.60 25.36
CA ASN A 178 5.41 -4.67 26.43
C ASN A 178 5.62 -5.44 27.74
N THR A 179 6.86 -5.55 28.16
CA THR A 179 7.25 -6.29 29.38
C THR A 179 6.96 -5.54 30.69
N SER A 180 6.63 -4.25 30.63
CA SER A 180 6.24 -3.44 31.76
C SER A 180 4.78 -3.67 32.15
N ASN A 181 4.51 -3.77 33.46
CA ASN A 181 3.15 -3.85 33.98
C ASN A 181 2.55 -2.47 34.34
N THR A 182 3.32 -1.40 34.20
CA THR A 182 2.90 -0.06 34.64
C THR A 182 3.06 1.04 33.60
N VAL A 183 4.02 0.89 32.69
CA VAL A 183 4.37 1.90 31.68
C VAL A 183 4.02 1.39 30.30
N LYS A 184 3.35 2.21 29.49
CA LYS A 184 3.11 1.88 28.09
C LYS A 184 4.39 1.95 27.25
N ALA A 185 4.48 1.09 26.24
CA ALA A 185 5.54 1.11 25.25
C ALA A 185 5.02 1.74 23.95
N ARG A 186 5.84 2.58 23.31
CA ARG A 186 5.56 3.20 22.01
C ARG A 186 6.78 3.13 21.11
N CYS A 187 6.57 2.75 19.87
CA CYS A 187 7.63 2.73 18.86
C CYS A 187 7.09 3.15 17.48
N ILE A 188 8.00 3.53 16.61
CA ILE A 188 7.71 3.64 15.17
C ILE A 188 8.20 2.35 14.52
N ILE A 189 7.36 1.77 13.66
CA ILE A 189 7.71 0.66 12.79
C ILE A 189 7.68 1.17 11.37
N VAL A 190 8.77 0.98 10.62
CA VAL A 190 8.83 1.23 9.19
C VAL A 190 9.05 -0.10 8.50
N GLN A 191 8.18 -0.45 7.56
CA GLN A 191 8.25 -1.68 6.78
C GLN A 191 8.42 -1.36 5.30
N ASN A 192 9.33 -2.07 4.65
CA ASN A 192 9.56 -1.99 3.21
C ASN A 192 9.80 -3.40 2.64
N PRO A 193 9.15 -3.80 1.55
CA PRO A 193 8.03 -3.10 0.95
C PRO A 193 6.79 -3.09 1.85
N LYS A 194 5.82 -2.27 1.49
CA LYS A 194 4.54 -2.20 2.18
C LYS A 194 3.77 -3.49 1.94
N SER A 195 3.38 -4.18 3.02
CA SER A 195 2.37 -5.26 2.96
C SER A 195 0.96 -4.65 3.02
N TYR A 196 0.01 -5.29 2.36
CA TYR A 196 -1.41 -4.88 2.32
C TYR A 196 -2.28 -5.90 3.05
#